data_9e3682d57ea8f0448680f1f457d44a60
#
_entry.id   9e3682d57ea8f0448680f1f457d44a60
#
_cell.length_a   1.000
_cell.length_b   1.000
_cell.length_c   1.000
_cell.angle_alpha   90.00
_cell.angle_beta   90.00
_cell.angle_gamma   90.00
#
_symmetry.space_group_name_H-M   'P 1'
#
loop_
_entity.id
_entity.type
_entity.pdbx_description
1 polymer ?
#
loop_
_entity_poly.entity_id
_entity_poly.type
_entity_poly.pdbx_seq_one_letter_code
_entity_poly.pdbx_strand_id
1 'polypeptide(L)'
;MWEARDPNPYRKNVACMSYVNHTICGIVFWGYYIFMVKKPEYRDLFPGALELMIMQTLKRKPMHGYALAQHIKAVSDDLLQIEEGSLYPALQRMLKTGWLKSEMGLSARNRPVRIFKLTEAGRRHLEDERSSFEKMFAGITRVLEVAQS
;
A
#
# COMPACT_ATOMS: atom_id res chain seq x y z
N MET A 1 -9.14 3.56 -46.89
CA MET A 1 -8.09 2.78 -46.19
C MET A 1 -7.90 3.39 -44.81
N TRP A 2 -8.48 2.75 -43.77
CA TRP A 2 -8.45 3.25 -42.39
C TRP A 2 -7.28 2.61 -41.65
N GLU A 3 -6.21 3.36 -41.44
CA GLU A 3 -5.19 2.98 -40.48
C GLU A 3 -5.71 3.33 -39.07
N ALA A 4 -6.11 2.30 -38.35
CA ALA A 4 -6.47 2.42 -36.95
C ALA A 4 -5.25 2.88 -36.15
N ARG A 5 -5.24 4.12 -35.68
CA ARG A 5 -4.27 4.61 -34.70
C ARG A 5 -4.48 3.88 -33.39
N ASP A 6 -3.58 2.97 -33.10
CA ASP A 6 -3.50 2.31 -31.81
C ASP A 6 -3.20 3.37 -30.72
N PRO A 7 -4.09 3.59 -29.73
CA PRO A 7 -3.94 4.65 -28.73
C PRO A 7 -2.94 4.30 -27.62
N ASN A 8 -2.18 3.20 -27.75
CA ASN A 8 -1.24 2.80 -26.70
C ASN A 8 0.09 3.55 -26.82
N PRO A 9 0.41 4.53 -25.93
CA PRO A 9 1.65 5.29 -25.96
C PRO A 9 2.90 4.44 -25.68
N TYR A 10 2.74 3.22 -25.19
CA TYR A 10 3.87 2.33 -24.81
C TYR A 10 4.36 1.44 -25.96
N ARG A 11 3.68 1.43 -27.12
CA ARG A 11 4.06 0.57 -28.25
C ARG A 11 5.24 1.09 -29.07
N LYS A 12 5.65 2.35 -28.92
CA LYS A 12 6.72 2.97 -29.73
C LYS A 12 8.14 2.55 -29.36
N ASN A 13 8.35 1.83 -28.25
CA ASN A 13 9.70 1.45 -27.79
C ASN A 13 10.13 0.02 -28.11
N VAL A 14 9.32 -0.76 -28.85
CA VAL A 14 9.67 -2.17 -29.18
C VAL A 14 10.47 -2.26 -30.48
N ALA A 15 10.49 -1.23 -31.30
CA ALA A 15 11.18 -1.24 -32.60
C ALA A 15 12.72 -1.03 -32.52
N CYS A 16 13.26 -0.78 -31.33
CA CYS A 16 14.71 -0.57 -31.16
C CYS A 16 15.47 -1.85 -30.70
N MET A 17 14.81 -3.00 -30.69
CA MET A 17 15.38 -4.25 -30.16
C MET A 17 16.11 -5.12 -31.21
N SER A 18 16.32 -4.65 -32.45
CA SER A 18 16.92 -5.47 -33.51
C SER A 18 18.41 -5.28 -33.74
N TYR A 19 19.09 -4.43 -32.99
CA TYR A 19 20.51 -4.12 -33.25
C TYR A 19 21.33 -3.91 -31.96
N VAL A 20 21.42 -4.89 -31.08
CA VAL A 20 22.46 -4.88 -30.04
C VAL A 20 23.00 -6.30 -29.80
N ASN A 21 24.27 -6.44 -30.06
CA ASN A 21 25.09 -7.62 -29.95
C ASN A 21 25.07 -8.25 -28.52
N HIS A 22 24.99 -9.54 -28.47
CA HIS A 22 24.55 -10.44 -27.41
C HIS A 22 25.51 -10.66 -26.23
N THR A 23 26.48 -9.82 -25.83
CA THR A 23 27.42 -10.33 -24.83
C THR A 23 27.69 -9.47 -23.58
N ILE A 24 27.32 -8.22 -23.50
CA ILE A 24 27.66 -7.40 -22.32
C ILE A 24 26.48 -6.54 -21.79
N CYS A 25 25.42 -6.39 -22.53
CA CYS A 25 24.32 -5.46 -22.18
C CYS A 25 23.18 -6.09 -21.35
N GLY A 26 23.12 -7.42 -21.24
CA GLY A 26 21.98 -8.12 -20.62
C GLY A 26 21.88 -7.88 -19.11
N ILE A 27 22.98 -7.83 -18.40
CA ILE A 27 22.99 -7.76 -16.92
C ILE A 27 22.74 -6.32 -16.45
N VAL A 28 23.35 -5.34 -17.14
CA VAL A 28 23.17 -3.91 -16.77
C VAL A 28 21.78 -3.42 -17.18
N PHE A 29 21.25 -3.88 -18.32
CA PHE A 29 19.92 -3.49 -18.80
C PHE A 29 18.80 -4.14 -17.99
N TRP A 30 18.98 -5.38 -17.52
CA TRP A 30 18.05 -6.05 -16.63
C TRP A 30 18.02 -5.41 -15.24
N GLY A 31 19.19 -5.04 -14.71
CA GLY A 31 19.28 -4.26 -13.47
C GLY A 31 18.62 -2.88 -13.57
N TYR A 32 18.81 -2.20 -14.71
CA TYR A 32 18.18 -0.90 -14.98
C TYR A 32 16.68 -1.02 -15.23
N TYR A 33 16.24 -2.09 -15.90
CA TYR A 33 14.82 -2.37 -16.16
C TYR A 33 14.07 -2.75 -14.87
N ILE A 34 14.69 -3.54 -14.00
CA ILE A 34 14.14 -3.86 -12.66
C ILE A 34 14.10 -2.62 -11.77
N PHE A 35 15.08 -1.72 -11.90
CA PHE A 35 15.07 -0.44 -11.17
C PHE A 35 14.06 0.57 -11.74
N MET A 36 13.74 0.51 -13.03
CA MET A 36 12.81 1.44 -13.70
C MET A 36 11.37 0.96 -13.76
N VAL A 37 11.12 -0.34 -13.69
CA VAL A 37 9.78 -0.87 -13.42
C VAL A 37 9.54 -0.75 -11.90
N LYS A 38 9.39 0.47 -11.42
CA LYS A 38 8.71 0.70 -10.15
C LYS A 38 7.37 -0.03 -10.25
N LYS A 39 7.20 -1.10 -9.46
CA LYS A 39 5.86 -1.61 -9.17
C LYS A 39 4.97 -0.39 -8.95
N PRO A 40 3.74 -0.36 -9.46
CA PRO A 40 2.82 0.70 -9.12
C PRO A 40 2.73 0.71 -7.59
N GLU A 41 3.52 1.59 -6.98
CA GLU A 41 3.36 1.88 -5.58
C GLU A 41 1.97 2.49 -5.51
N TYR A 42 1.08 1.84 -4.78
CA TYR A 42 -0.14 2.45 -4.29
C TYR A 42 0.24 3.55 -3.29
N ARG A 43 1.05 4.55 -3.79
CA ARG A 43 1.51 5.69 -2.98
C ARG A 43 0.36 6.55 -2.53
N ASP A 44 -0.71 6.53 -3.31
CA ASP A 44 -1.92 7.29 -3.05
C ASP A 44 -3.04 6.35 -2.59
N LEU A 45 -2.79 5.64 -1.49
CA LEU A 45 -3.90 5.05 -0.73
C LEU A 45 -4.92 6.16 -0.49
N PHE A 46 -6.19 5.88 -0.73
CA PHE A 46 -7.27 6.81 -0.42
C PHE A 46 -7.01 7.45 0.96
N PRO A 47 -7.19 8.77 1.09
CA PRO A 47 -6.99 9.44 2.36
C PRO A 47 -7.71 8.68 3.48
N GLY A 48 -7.00 8.37 4.56
CA GLY A 48 -7.54 7.60 5.69
C GLY A 48 -7.46 6.06 5.55
N ALA A 49 -7.25 5.51 4.37
CA ALA A 49 -7.20 4.05 4.20
C ALA A 49 -6.07 3.39 4.99
N LEU A 50 -4.91 4.05 5.10
CA LEU A 50 -3.80 3.55 5.90
C LEU A 50 -4.15 3.50 7.38
N GLU A 51 -4.71 4.56 7.93
CA GLU A 51 -5.16 4.64 9.31
C GLU A 51 -6.25 3.59 9.61
N LEU A 52 -7.19 3.42 8.69
CA LEU A 52 -8.25 2.40 8.78
C LEU A 52 -7.65 0.98 8.87
N MET A 53 -6.68 0.64 8.01
CA MET A 53 -6.01 -0.65 8.01
C MET A 53 -5.19 -0.87 9.29
N ILE A 54 -4.49 0.16 9.78
CA ILE A 54 -3.75 0.12 11.04
C ILE A 54 -4.70 -0.17 12.20
N MET A 55 -5.80 0.58 12.32
CA MET A 55 -6.79 0.39 13.40
C MET A 55 -7.44 -0.98 13.34
N GLN A 56 -7.83 -1.43 12.15
CA GLN A 56 -8.46 -2.74 11.96
C GLN A 56 -7.51 -3.89 12.35
N THR A 57 -6.23 -3.76 12.05
CA THR A 57 -5.22 -4.75 12.44
C THR A 57 -5.00 -4.76 13.96
N LEU A 58 -4.84 -3.58 14.56
CA LEU A 58 -4.62 -3.44 16.01
C LEU A 58 -5.86 -3.76 16.85
N LYS A 59 -7.07 -3.75 16.27
CA LYS A 59 -8.30 -4.23 16.92
C LYS A 59 -8.19 -5.70 17.30
N ARG A 60 -7.48 -6.50 16.50
CA ARG A 60 -7.29 -7.94 16.74
C ARG A 60 -6.19 -8.21 17.75
N LYS A 61 -5.02 -7.57 17.57
CA LYS A 61 -3.85 -7.83 18.39
C LYS A 61 -2.92 -6.62 18.44
N PRO A 62 -2.41 -6.23 19.63
CA PRO A 62 -1.33 -5.26 19.73
C PRO A 62 -0.06 -5.76 19.05
N MET A 63 0.66 -4.87 18.33
CA MET A 63 1.91 -5.23 17.68
C MET A 63 2.80 -4.01 17.44
N HIS A 64 4.08 -4.26 17.14
CA HIS A 64 5.03 -3.21 16.77
C HIS A 64 4.92 -2.85 15.28
N GLY A 65 5.43 -1.67 14.88
CA GLY A 65 5.25 -1.12 13.55
C GLY A 65 5.68 -2.04 12.42
N TYR A 66 6.85 -2.68 12.52
CA TYR A 66 7.30 -3.63 11.50
C TYR A 66 6.34 -4.83 11.35
N ALA A 67 5.90 -5.43 12.46
CA ALA A 67 4.95 -6.54 12.42
C ALA A 67 3.60 -6.11 11.81
N LEU A 68 3.18 -4.88 12.06
CA LEU A 68 1.97 -4.29 11.48
C LEU A 68 2.06 -4.21 9.96
N ALA A 69 3.16 -3.68 9.41
CA ALA A 69 3.39 -3.62 7.97
C ALA A 69 3.41 -5.01 7.33
N GLN A 70 4.12 -5.96 7.93
CA GLN A 70 4.18 -7.35 7.45
C GLN A 70 2.81 -8.05 7.51
N HIS A 71 2.02 -7.79 8.56
CA HIS A 71 0.68 -8.36 8.69
C HIS A 71 -0.27 -7.83 7.60
N ILE A 72 -0.28 -6.51 7.35
CA ILE A 72 -1.11 -5.91 6.31
C ILE A 72 -0.72 -6.45 4.93
N LYS A 73 0.58 -6.55 4.66
CA LYS A 73 1.09 -7.14 3.42
C LYS A 73 0.60 -8.58 3.24
N ALA A 74 0.74 -9.42 4.26
CA ALA A 74 0.35 -10.82 4.20
C ALA A 74 -1.18 -11.01 4.04
N VAL A 75 -2.00 -10.23 4.76
CA VAL A 75 -3.47 -10.33 4.68
C VAL A 75 -4.02 -9.80 3.36
N SER A 76 -3.29 -8.92 2.69
CA SER A 76 -3.66 -8.42 1.36
C SER A 76 -3.09 -9.22 0.20
N ASP A 77 -2.55 -10.41 0.43
CA ASP A 77 -1.91 -11.25 -0.60
C ASP A 77 -0.85 -10.47 -1.40
N ASP A 78 0.02 -9.72 -0.69
CA ASP A 78 1.05 -8.85 -1.25
C ASP A 78 0.54 -7.67 -2.12
N LEU A 79 -0.77 -7.44 -2.19
CA LEU A 79 -1.34 -6.33 -2.95
C LEU A 79 -0.99 -4.97 -2.34
N LEU A 80 -0.92 -4.89 -1.00
CA LEU A 80 -0.64 -3.66 -0.29
C LEU A 80 0.73 -3.76 0.40
N GLN A 81 1.64 -2.88 0.00
CA GLN A 81 2.95 -2.75 0.65
C GLN A 81 3.04 -1.37 1.28
N ILE A 82 3.12 -1.34 2.60
CA ILE A 82 3.23 -0.09 3.36
C ILE A 82 4.69 0.19 3.65
N GLU A 83 5.17 1.31 3.13
CA GLU A 83 6.52 1.79 3.42
C GLU A 83 6.60 2.37 4.84
N GLU A 84 7.75 2.20 5.48
CA GLU A 84 8.03 2.78 6.80
C GLU A 84 7.87 4.30 6.81
N GLY A 85 8.23 4.96 5.71
CA GLY A 85 8.08 6.40 5.51
C GLY A 85 6.63 6.89 5.58
N SER A 86 5.63 6.05 5.29
CA SER A 86 4.21 6.36 5.41
C SER A 86 3.63 5.85 6.73
N LEU A 87 4.07 4.69 7.19
CA LEU A 87 3.55 4.03 8.38
C LEU A 87 3.84 4.82 9.67
N TYR A 88 5.10 5.20 9.90
CA TYR A 88 5.47 5.84 11.16
C TYR A 88 4.85 7.23 11.34
N PRO A 89 4.77 8.11 10.33
CA PRO A 89 4.01 9.36 10.44
C PRO A 89 2.52 9.13 10.74
N ALA A 90 1.89 8.10 10.14
CA ALA A 90 0.50 7.76 10.44
C ALA A 90 0.34 7.32 11.91
N LEU A 91 1.19 6.43 12.40
CA LEU A 91 1.20 6.00 13.80
C LEU A 91 1.40 7.18 14.77
N GLN A 92 2.27 8.13 14.44
CA GLN A 92 2.48 9.33 15.25
C GLN A 92 1.24 10.24 15.28
N ARG A 93 0.56 10.45 14.15
CA ARG A 93 -0.72 11.19 14.11
C ARG A 93 -1.76 10.53 15.00
N MET A 94 -1.93 9.22 14.88
CA MET A 94 -2.91 8.45 15.63
C MET A 94 -2.63 8.39 17.14
N LEU A 95 -1.35 8.45 17.55
CA LEU A 95 -0.97 8.63 18.96
C LEU A 95 -1.36 10.03 19.46
N LYS A 96 -1.12 11.08 18.66
CA LYS A 96 -1.48 12.46 19.01
C LYS A 96 -2.99 12.67 19.13
N THR A 97 -3.78 12.02 18.28
CA THR A 97 -5.26 12.08 18.33
C THR A 97 -5.85 11.20 19.44
N GLY A 98 -5.02 10.37 20.09
CA GLY A 98 -5.48 9.47 21.14
C GLY A 98 -6.20 8.20 20.62
N TRP A 99 -6.17 7.92 19.33
CA TRP A 99 -6.74 6.68 18.77
C TRP A 99 -5.88 5.46 19.07
N LEU A 100 -4.58 5.67 19.22
CA LEU A 100 -3.62 4.66 19.66
C LEU A 100 -2.94 5.06 20.96
N LYS A 101 -2.47 4.05 21.68
CA LYS A 101 -1.49 4.18 22.74
C LYS A 101 -0.31 3.25 22.45
N SER A 102 0.85 3.57 23.03
CA SER A 102 2.03 2.72 22.86
C SER A 102 2.70 2.44 24.19
N GLU A 103 3.29 1.26 24.28
CA GLU A 103 4.12 0.84 25.41
C GLU A 103 5.39 0.18 24.92
N MET A 104 6.43 0.15 25.76
CA MET A 104 7.64 -0.59 25.46
C MET A 104 7.40 -2.08 25.73
N GLY A 105 7.85 -2.92 24.81
CA GLY A 105 7.80 -4.37 24.93
C GLY A 105 9.01 -5.01 24.27
N LEU A 106 9.02 -6.34 24.17
CA LEU A 106 10.08 -7.11 23.54
C LEU A 106 9.55 -7.73 22.25
N SER A 107 10.35 -7.69 21.18
CA SER A 107 10.10 -8.45 19.96
C SER A 107 10.36 -9.94 20.19
N ALA A 108 9.97 -10.77 19.21
CA ALA A 108 10.28 -12.21 19.21
C ALA A 108 11.78 -12.53 19.33
N ARG A 109 12.65 -11.58 18.97
CA ARG A 109 14.12 -11.69 19.09
C ARG A 109 14.66 -11.01 20.36
N ASN A 110 13.81 -10.79 21.36
CA ASN A 110 14.16 -10.17 22.64
C ASN A 110 14.76 -8.75 22.52
N ARG A 111 14.38 -8.00 21.49
CA ARG A 111 14.80 -6.59 21.29
C ARG A 111 13.70 -5.66 21.80
N PRO A 112 14.05 -4.55 22.47
CA PRO A 112 13.06 -3.57 22.89
C PRO A 112 12.39 -2.94 21.65
N VAL A 113 11.05 -2.96 21.63
CA VAL A 113 10.22 -2.40 20.56
C VAL A 113 9.05 -1.64 21.15
N ARG A 114 8.56 -0.66 20.40
CA ARG A 114 7.33 0.05 20.73
C ARG A 114 6.14 -0.75 20.20
N ILE A 115 5.28 -1.20 21.11
CA ILE A 115 4.04 -1.92 20.81
C ILE A 115 2.89 -0.92 20.79
N PHE A 116 2.11 -0.93 19.71
CA PHE A 116 0.93 -0.07 19.55
C PHE A 116 -0.33 -0.84 19.90
N LYS A 117 -1.27 -0.15 20.53
CA LYS A 117 -2.57 -0.68 20.95
C LYS A 117 -3.67 0.29 20.56
N LEU A 118 -4.79 -0.23 20.10
CA LEU A 118 -5.99 0.55 19.82
C LEU A 118 -6.65 0.98 21.13
N THR A 119 -7.05 2.25 21.24
CA THR A 119 -7.81 2.77 22.36
C THR A 119 -9.31 2.61 22.13
N GLU A 120 -10.12 2.90 23.15
CA GLU A 120 -11.58 2.90 23.01
C GLU A 120 -12.06 4.02 22.07
N ALA A 121 -11.42 5.18 22.12
CA ALA A 121 -11.66 6.26 21.15
C ALA A 121 -11.33 5.83 19.72
N GLY A 122 -10.19 5.12 19.54
CA GLY A 122 -9.82 4.56 18.25
C GLY A 122 -10.78 3.50 17.75
N ARG A 123 -11.39 2.69 18.64
CA ARG A 123 -12.42 1.70 18.25
C ARG A 123 -13.67 2.37 17.67
N ARG A 124 -14.15 3.41 18.32
CA ARG A 124 -15.31 4.19 17.84
C ARG A 124 -15.03 4.83 16.50
N HIS A 125 -13.88 5.50 16.40
CA HIS A 125 -13.46 6.11 15.13
C HIS A 125 -13.31 5.09 14.00
N LEU A 126 -12.79 3.90 14.28
CA LEU A 126 -12.67 2.81 13.32
C LEU A 126 -14.03 2.40 12.72
N GLU A 127 -15.08 2.28 13.55
CA GLU A 127 -16.42 1.88 13.08
C GLU A 127 -17.04 2.97 12.16
N ASP A 128 -16.84 4.24 12.52
CA ASP A 128 -17.34 5.37 11.72
C ASP A 128 -16.61 5.45 10.37
N GLU A 129 -15.28 5.38 10.38
CA GLU A 129 -14.46 5.41 9.17
C GLU A 129 -14.70 4.20 8.27
N ARG A 130 -14.89 3.01 8.85
CA ARG A 130 -15.21 1.81 8.09
C ARG A 130 -16.54 1.96 7.34
N SER A 131 -17.58 2.45 8.01
CA SER A 131 -18.87 2.71 7.39
C SER A 131 -18.77 3.73 6.23
N SER A 132 -18.00 4.79 6.43
CA SER A 132 -17.77 5.82 5.41
C SER A 132 -17.01 5.24 4.20
N PHE A 133 -15.99 4.43 4.45
CA PHE A 133 -15.20 3.78 3.42
C PHE A 133 -16.03 2.78 2.60
N GLU A 134 -16.84 1.96 3.24
CA GLU A 134 -17.74 1.00 2.57
C GLU A 134 -18.74 1.72 1.64
N LYS A 135 -19.31 2.83 2.08
CA LYS A 135 -20.22 3.66 1.25
C LYS A 135 -19.50 4.27 0.05
N MET A 136 -18.31 4.81 0.25
CA MET A 136 -17.49 5.38 -0.82
C MET A 136 -17.12 4.29 -1.84
N PHE A 137 -16.66 3.13 -1.39
CA PHE A 137 -16.29 2.02 -2.26
C PHE A 137 -17.46 1.51 -3.09
N ALA A 138 -18.64 1.36 -2.47
CA ALA A 138 -19.88 1.01 -3.17
C ALA A 138 -20.25 2.04 -4.25
N GLY A 139 -20.06 3.33 -3.96
CA GLY A 139 -20.27 4.40 -4.94
C GLY A 139 -19.32 4.30 -6.14
N ILE A 140 -18.03 4.09 -5.88
CA ILE A 140 -17.01 3.92 -6.93
C ILE A 140 -17.34 2.70 -7.81
N THR A 141 -17.67 1.57 -7.20
CA THR A 141 -18.03 0.33 -7.93
C THR A 141 -19.21 0.57 -8.87
N ARG A 142 -20.28 1.24 -8.41
CA ARG A 142 -21.42 1.57 -9.27
C ARG A 142 -21.04 2.42 -10.48
N VAL A 143 -20.18 3.41 -10.30
CA VAL A 143 -19.69 4.25 -11.40
C VAL A 143 -18.92 3.43 -12.43
N LEU A 144 -18.05 2.53 -11.97
CA LEU A 144 -17.25 1.66 -12.84
C LEU A 144 -18.11 0.64 -13.59
N GLU A 145 -19.13 0.08 -12.97
CA GLU A 145 -20.07 -0.86 -13.59
C GLU A 145 -20.90 -0.19 -14.71
N VAL A 146 -21.39 1.03 -14.48
CA VAL A 146 -22.13 1.79 -15.50
C VAL A 146 -21.26 2.13 -16.72
N ALA A 147 -19.96 2.33 -16.54
CA ALA A 147 -19.03 2.63 -17.63
C ALA A 147 -18.75 1.42 -18.54
N GLN A 148 -19.15 0.21 -18.16
CA GLN A 148 -18.98 -1.04 -18.94
C GLN A 148 -20.25 -1.44 -19.71
N SER A 149 -21.34 -0.72 -19.52
CA SER A 149 -22.63 -0.92 -20.22
C SER A 149 -22.72 -0.02 -21.45
#